data_3eea1d1a3d3cb8d10bf7aa39bb1d1635
#
_entry.id   3eea1d1a3d3cb8d10bf7aa39bb1d1635
#
_cell.length_a   1.000
_cell.length_b   1.000
_cell.length_c   1.000
_cell.angle_alpha   90.00
_cell.angle_beta   90.00
_cell.angle_gamma   90.00
#
_symmetry.space_group_name_H-M   'P 1'
#
loop_
_entity.id
_entity.type
_entity.pdbx_description
1 polymer ?
#
loop_
_entity_poly.entity_id
_entity_poly.type
_entity_poly.pdbx_seq_one_letter_code
_entity_poly.pdbx_strand_id
1 'polypeptide(L)'
;MNIAILGTGMVGQTIGTALIQKGHNVMLGSRTATNEKAVAWKNENGSHAHNGTFADAAAFGEIIFICLSGAGTVDALQSANPSNFDNKTVIDLTNPLDFSNGIPPSLLPQYCNTWSLGEEVQKQLPAAHVVKALNTVTANLMVDANRVNNGNHNLFICGNEIDAKNKVKHLLAENFNWKPELILDLGDIKYARMTEAIVPFWVAVMQAEKTPMFNYMIVT
;
A
#
# COMPACT_ATOMS: atom_id res chain seq x y z
N MET A 1 10.73 8.37 12.43
CA MET A 1 9.27 8.49 12.66
C MET A 1 8.68 7.12 12.96
N ASN A 2 7.47 7.08 13.51
CA ASN A 2 6.73 5.85 13.75
C ASN A 2 5.83 5.56 12.55
N ILE A 3 5.94 4.37 11.97
CA ILE A 3 5.17 3.95 10.81
C ILE A 3 4.39 2.67 11.13
N ALA A 4 3.10 2.68 10.83
CA ALA A 4 2.26 1.50 10.95
C ALA A 4 2.10 0.80 9.60
N ILE A 5 2.02 -0.52 9.65
CA ILE A 5 1.70 -1.34 8.48
C ILE A 5 0.57 -2.29 8.88
N LEU A 6 -0.60 -2.12 8.32
CA LEU A 6 -1.70 -3.05 8.51
C LEU A 6 -1.57 -4.20 7.53
N GLY A 7 -1.19 -5.36 8.05
CA GLY A 7 -0.97 -6.58 7.27
C GLY A 7 0.40 -7.20 7.49
N THR A 8 0.42 -8.52 7.59
CA THR A 8 1.61 -9.36 7.90
C THR A 8 2.02 -10.26 6.72
N GLY A 9 1.51 -9.94 5.53
CA GLY A 9 1.88 -10.62 4.29
C GLY A 9 3.22 -10.14 3.73
N MET A 10 3.64 -10.72 2.62
CA MET A 10 4.91 -10.40 1.94
C MET A 10 5.07 -8.88 1.71
N VAL A 11 4.06 -8.19 1.21
CA VAL A 11 4.12 -6.74 0.94
C VAL A 11 4.40 -5.96 2.22
N GLY A 12 3.63 -6.20 3.29
CA GLY A 12 3.80 -5.50 4.56
C GLY A 12 5.18 -5.75 5.19
N GLN A 13 5.66 -6.99 5.18
CA GLN A 13 6.98 -7.33 5.70
C GLN A 13 8.10 -6.70 4.88
N THR A 14 8.01 -6.70 3.54
CA THR A 14 9.01 -6.08 2.65
C THR A 14 9.12 -4.58 2.89
N ILE A 15 7.99 -3.87 2.94
CA ILE A 15 7.96 -2.43 3.23
C ILE A 15 8.50 -2.15 4.64
N GLY A 16 8.04 -2.92 5.63
CA GLY A 16 8.46 -2.75 7.02
C GLY A 16 9.97 -2.91 7.20
N THR A 17 10.54 -3.97 6.63
CA THR A 17 11.99 -4.21 6.70
C THR A 17 12.77 -3.09 6.02
N ALA A 18 12.34 -2.63 4.85
CA ALA A 18 13.00 -1.54 4.14
C ALA A 18 12.95 -0.23 4.94
N LEU A 19 11.83 0.08 5.58
CA LEU A 19 11.69 1.29 6.44
C LEU A 19 12.55 1.21 7.69
N ILE A 20 12.68 0.04 8.33
CA ILE A 20 13.60 -0.15 9.47
C ILE A 20 15.05 0.10 9.05
N GLN A 21 15.46 -0.38 7.88
CA GLN A 21 16.80 -0.14 7.34
C GLN A 21 17.09 1.35 7.10
N LYS A 22 16.05 2.17 6.97
CA LYS A 22 16.13 3.64 6.88
C LYS A 22 16.01 4.35 8.22
N GLY A 23 15.97 3.60 9.34
CA GLY A 23 15.97 4.14 10.71
C GLY A 23 14.59 4.52 11.25
N HIS A 24 13.50 4.02 10.65
CA HIS A 24 12.15 4.21 11.17
C HIS A 24 11.79 3.14 12.21
N ASN A 25 10.90 3.49 13.15
CA ASN A 25 10.23 2.51 14.00
C ASN A 25 8.98 2.01 13.25
N VAL A 26 8.84 0.70 13.12
CA VAL A 26 7.75 0.11 12.34
C VAL A 26 6.96 -0.88 13.17
N MET A 27 5.62 -0.75 13.15
CA MET A 27 4.72 -1.74 13.77
C MET A 27 3.87 -2.45 12.71
N LEU A 28 4.02 -3.78 12.65
CA LEU A 28 3.08 -4.62 11.89
C LEU A 28 1.82 -4.87 12.69
N GLY A 29 0.67 -4.46 12.16
CA GLY A 29 -0.65 -4.73 12.69
C GLY A 29 -1.29 -5.97 12.09
N SER A 30 -1.99 -6.74 12.90
CA SER A 30 -2.76 -7.91 12.52
C SER A 30 -4.03 -8.05 13.36
N ARG A 31 -4.83 -9.10 13.13
CA ARG A 31 -6.05 -9.35 13.92
C ARG A 31 -5.75 -9.61 15.39
N THR A 32 -4.60 -10.18 15.69
CA THR A 32 -4.16 -10.51 17.05
C THR A 32 -2.71 -10.12 17.25
N ALA A 33 -2.36 -9.63 18.43
CA ALA A 33 -0.97 -9.27 18.77
C ALA A 33 -0.01 -10.48 18.74
N THR A 34 -0.54 -11.70 18.82
CA THR A 34 0.22 -12.95 18.80
C THR A 34 0.33 -13.59 17.42
N ASN A 35 0.05 -12.84 16.34
CA ASN A 35 0.18 -13.36 14.98
C ASN A 35 1.61 -13.85 14.71
N GLU A 36 1.77 -15.11 14.39
CA GLU A 36 3.08 -15.77 14.25
C GLU A 36 3.99 -15.07 13.24
N LYS A 37 3.43 -14.64 12.09
CA LYS A 37 4.21 -13.94 11.04
C LYS A 37 4.72 -12.57 11.53
N ALA A 38 3.88 -11.83 12.28
CA ALA A 38 4.27 -10.53 12.82
C ALA A 38 5.33 -10.68 13.92
N VAL A 39 5.18 -11.68 14.80
CA VAL A 39 6.15 -11.99 15.85
C VAL A 39 7.49 -12.43 15.26
N ALA A 40 7.49 -13.33 14.29
CA ALA A 40 8.71 -13.78 13.61
C ALA A 40 9.42 -12.58 12.95
N TRP A 41 8.70 -11.79 12.15
CA TRP A 41 9.25 -10.60 11.50
C TRP A 41 9.86 -9.60 12.49
N LYS A 42 9.17 -9.34 13.63
CA LYS A 42 9.72 -8.48 14.70
C LYS A 42 11.05 -9.01 15.23
N ASN A 43 11.12 -10.31 15.52
CA ASN A 43 12.34 -10.91 16.06
C ASN A 43 13.53 -10.85 15.09
N GLU A 44 13.26 -10.91 13.77
CA GLU A 44 14.27 -10.83 12.72
C GLU A 44 14.76 -9.39 12.47
N ASN A 45 13.96 -8.36 12.76
CA ASN A 45 14.25 -6.96 12.40
C ASN A 45 14.70 -6.07 13.58
N GLY A 46 14.87 -6.64 14.78
CA GLY A 46 15.50 -5.96 15.91
C GLY A 46 14.62 -4.92 16.62
N SER A 47 15.27 -3.96 17.32
CA SER A 47 14.60 -3.06 18.27
C SER A 47 13.64 -2.03 17.66
N HIS A 48 13.77 -1.74 16.37
CA HIS A 48 12.87 -0.83 15.65
C HIS A 48 11.60 -1.52 15.13
N ALA A 49 11.55 -2.85 15.21
CA ALA A 49 10.42 -3.66 14.79
C ALA A 49 9.45 -3.91 15.94
N HIS A 50 8.18 -3.67 15.70
CA HIS A 50 7.10 -3.89 16.64
C HIS A 50 5.98 -4.70 15.98
N ASN A 51 5.15 -5.34 16.79
CA ASN A 51 3.94 -6.00 16.34
C ASN A 51 2.79 -5.77 17.33
N GLY A 52 1.58 -5.80 16.84
CA GLY A 52 0.38 -5.58 17.65
C GLY A 52 -0.89 -5.94 16.89
N THR A 53 -2.02 -5.57 17.48
CA THR A 53 -3.31 -5.59 16.77
C THR A 53 -3.36 -4.51 15.69
N PHE A 54 -4.38 -4.53 14.84
CA PHE A 54 -4.61 -3.42 13.91
C PHE A 54 -4.81 -2.09 14.62
N ALA A 55 -5.49 -2.09 15.79
CA ALA A 55 -5.71 -0.90 16.59
C ALA A 55 -4.40 -0.36 17.21
N ASP A 56 -3.55 -1.26 17.75
CA ASP A 56 -2.24 -0.87 18.29
C ASP A 56 -1.37 -0.23 17.21
N ALA A 57 -1.31 -0.83 16.02
CA ALA A 57 -0.53 -0.30 14.91
C ALA A 57 -1.08 1.04 14.41
N ALA A 58 -2.39 1.16 14.22
CA ALA A 58 -3.01 2.40 13.77
C ALA A 58 -2.79 3.55 14.77
N ALA A 59 -2.86 3.27 16.08
CA ALA A 59 -2.55 4.25 17.13
C ALA A 59 -1.07 4.66 17.14
N PHE A 60 -0.15 3.71 16.91
CA PHE A 60 1.30 3.92 16.92
C PHE A 60 1.81 4.78 15.77
N GLY A 61 1.28 4.57 14.54
CA GLY A 61 1.83 5.18 13.33
C GLY A 61 1.45 6.65 13.13
N GLU A 62 2.41 7.48 12.74
CA GLU A 62 2.22 8.83 12.18
C GLU A 62 1.83 8.76 10.69
N ILE A 63 2.30 7.71 10.01
CA ILE A 63 1.92 7.32 8.66
C ILE A 63 1.52 5.85 8.70
N ILE A 64 0.47 5.48 7.96
CA ILE A 64 -0.09 4.13 7.98
C ILE A 64 -0.11 3.58 6.56
N PHE A 65 0.49 2.41 6.36
CA PHE A 65 0.38 1.63 5.12
C PHE A 65 -0.70 0.55 5.29
N ILE A 66 -1.63 0.47 4.35
CA ILE A 66 -2.62 -0.61 4.29
C ILE A 66 -2.13 -1.66 3.28
N CYS A 67 -1.61 -2.78 3.80
CA CYS A 67 -1.03 -3.89 3.04
C CYS A 67 -1.89 -5.16 3.20
N LEU A 68 -3.20 -5.04 3.03
CA LEU A 68 -4.20 -6.08 3.23
C LEU A 68 -4.70 -6.66 1.91
N SER A 69 -5.32 -7.84 1.95
CA SER A 69 -6.14 -8.32 0.84
C SER A 69 -7.40 -7.47 0.72
N GLY A 70 -7.82 -7.17 -0.51
CA GLY A 70 -8.97 -6.30 -0.74
C GLY A 70 -10.24 -6.75 -0.03
N ALA A 71 -10.54 -8.05 -0.04
CA ALA A 71 -11.72 -8.61 0.61
C ALA A 71 -11.77 -8.41 2.14
N GLY A 72 -10.60 -8.31 2.80
CA GLY A 72 -10.51 -8.16 4.26
C GLY A 72 -10.24 -6.74 4.74
N THR A 73 -10.16 -5.77 3.82
CA THR A 73 -9.71 -4.41 4.16
C THR A 73 -10.71 -3.70 5.07
N VAL A 74 -11.99 -3.69 4.74
CA VAL A 74 -13.01 -2.97 5.52
C VAL A 74 -13.09 -3.49 6.96
N ASP A 75 -13.15 -4.81 7.14
CA ASP A 75 -13.22 -5.42 8.48
C ASP A 75 -11.98 -5.09 9.31
N ALA A 76 -10.80 -5.08 8.67
CA ALA A 76 -9.56 -4.71 9.36
C ALA A 76 -9.55 -3.24 9.80
N LEU A 77 -10.05 -2.31 8.98
CA LEU A 77 -10.16 -0.89 9.33
C LEU A 77 -11.13 -0.68 10.49
N GLN A 78 -12.27 -1.36 10.50
CA GLN A 78 -13.22 -1.32 11.60
C GLN A 78 -12.60 -1.84 12.91
N SER A 79 -11.87 -2.97 12.84
CA SER A 79 -11.18 -3.53 14.01
C SER A 79 -9.97 -2.69 14.49
N ALA A 80 -9.43 -1.85 13.61
CA ALA A 80 -8.35 -0.92 13.94
C ALA A 80 -8.84 0.34 14.68
N ASN A 81 -10.15 0.52 14.85
CA ASN A 81 -10.82 1.72 15.33
C ASN A 81 -10.54 2.94 14.40
N PRO A 82 -11.48 3.33 13.55
CA PRO A 82 -11.31 4.40 12.56
C PRO A 82 -10.76 5.72 13.12
N SER A 83 -11.06 6.08 14.37
CA SER A 83 -10.51 7.30 15.00
C SER A 83 -8.99 7.28 15.20
N ASN A 84 -8.35 6.10 15.20
CA ASN A 84 -6.89 6.01 15.25
C ASN A 84 -6.21 6.53 13.96
N PHE A 85 -6.97 6.78 12.89
CA PHE A 85 -6.46 7.30 11.61
C PHE A 85 -6.70 8.81 11.44
N ASP A 86 -7.42 9.45 12.34
CA ASP A 86 -7.82 10.87 12.22
C ASP A 86 -6.60 11.77 12.00
N ASN A 87 -6.67 12.62 10.96
CA ASN A 87 -5.63 13.55 10.54
C ASN A 87 -4.29 12.89 10.13
N LYS A 88 -4.25 11.57 9.94
CA LYS A 88 -3.05 10.85 9.50
C LYS A 88 -3.05 10.63 7.99
N THR A 89 -1.84 10.58 7.42
CA THR A 89 -1.65 10.13 6.04
C THR A 89 -1.72 8.61 6.00
N VAL A 90 -2.63 8.10 5.18
CA VAL A 90 -2.86 6.65 4.98
C VAL A 90 -2.52 6.29 3.55
N ILE A 91 -1.54 5.42 3.37
CA ILE A 91 -1.11 4.94 2.05
C ILE A 91 -1.81 3.62 1.79
N ASP A 92 -2.72 3.61 0.82
CA ASP A 92 -3.52 2.44 0.47
C ASP A 92 -2.90 1.69 -0.72
N LEU A 93 -2.42 0.45 -0.44
CA LEU A 93 -1.84 -0.45 -1.44
C LEU A 93 -2.82 -1.56 -1.86
N THR A 94 -4.03 -1.56 -1.35
CA THR A 94 -4.95 -2.68 -1.55
C THR A 94 -5.46 -2.76 -2.98
N ASN A 95 -5.83 -3.98 -3.40
CA ASN A 95 -6.49 -4.24 -4.67
C ASN A 95 -7.69 -5.17 -4.43
N PRO A 96 -8.85 -4.88 -5.00
CA PRO A 96 -10.06 -5.68 -4.84
C PRO A 96 -10.07 -6.89 -5.79
N LEU A 97 -9.04 -7.76 -5.69
CA LEU A 97 -8.88 -8.90 -6.58
C LEU A 97 -9.73 -10.08 -6.14
N ASP A 98 -10.40 -10.70 -7.11
CA ASP A 98 -11.14 -11.95 -6.99
C ASP A 98 -10.46 -13.05 -7.82
N PHE A 99 -9.97 -14.09 -7.14
CA PHE A 99 -9.32 -15.25 -7.73
C PHE A 99 -10.25 -16.46 -7.86
N SER A 100 -11.54 -16.33 -7.58
CA SER A 100 -12.49 -17.45 -7.58
C SER A 100 -12.59 -18.14 -8.95
N ASN A 101 -12.35 -17.41 -10.04
CA ASN A 101 -12.35 -17.90 -11.41
C ASN A 101 -10.94 -18.18 -11.97
N GLY A 102 -9.90 -18.19 -11.09
CA GLY A 102 -8.52 -18.47 -11.49
C GLY A 102 -7.70 -17.23 -11.80
N ILE A 103 -6.72 -17.38 -12.69
CA ILE A 103 -5.76 -16.34 -13.11
C ILE A 103 -5.88 -16.12 -14.61
N PRO A 104 -5.95 -14.85 -15.10
CA PRO A 104 -5.85 -13.60 -14.32
C PRO A 104 -7.08 -13.37 -13.44
N PRO A 105 -6.93 -12.68 -12.29
CA PRO A 105 -8.05 -12.38 -11.40
C PRO A 105 -8.99 -11.36 -12.06
N SER A 106 -10.24 -11.35 -11.62
CA SER A 106 -11.17 -10.25 -11.82
C SER A 106 -11.14 -9.26 -10.66
N LEU A 107 -11.86 -8.16 -10.76
CA LEU A 107 -12.14 -7.31 -9.61
C LEU A 107 -13.40 -7.79 -8.90
N LEU A 108 -13.45 -7.62 -7.58
CA LEU A 108 -14.66 -7.81 -6.80
C LEU A 108 -15.78 -6.91 -7.37
N PRO A 109 -16.98 -7.42 -7.70
CA PRO A 109 -18.01 -6.68 -8.42
C PRO A 109 -18.42 -5.34 -7.79
N GLN A 110 -18.40 -5.25 -6.45
CA GLN A 110 -18.73 -4.02 -5.73
C GLN A 110 -17.64 -2.92 -5.84
N TYR A 111 -16.43 -3.27 -6.28
CA TYR A 111 -15.28 -2.37 -6.39
C TYR A 111 -14.75 -2.31 -7.83
N CYS A 112 -15.64 -2.22 -8.81
CA CYS A 112 -15.26 -2.05 -10.20
C CYS A 112 -16.08 -0.97 -10.90
N ASN A 113 -15.55 -0.40 -11.98
CA ASN A 113 -16.16 0.62 -12.83
C ASN A 113 -16.54 1.93 -12.10
N THR A 114 -17.63 1.93 -11.33
CA THR A 114 -18.21 3.14 -10.72
C THR A 114 -17.81 3.38 -9.28
N TRP A 115 -17.15 2.42 -8.63
CA TRP A 115 -16.66 2.50 -7.26
C TRP A 115 -15.36 1.72 -7.13
N SER A 116 -14.47 2.14 -6.26
CA SER A 116 -13.18 1.50 -5.98
C SER A 116 -13.03 1.13 -4.51
N LEU A 117 -12.13 0.21 -4.22
CA LEU A 117 -11.75 -0.06 -2.83
C LEU A 117 -11.08 1.15 -2.18
N GLY A 118 -10.29 1.93 -2.94
CA GLY A 118 -9.71 3.18 -2.44
C GLY A 118 -10.76 4.21 -2.01
N GLU A 119 -11.87 4.35 -2.76
CA GLU A 119 -13.01 5.18 -2.35
C GLU A 119 -13.67 4.62 -1.09
N GLU A 120 -13.81 3.30 -0.99
CA GLU A 120 -14.38 2.67 0.21
C GLU A 120 -13.46 2.88 1.43
N VAL A 121 -12.14 2.74 1.29
CA VAL A 121 -11.18 3.05 2.36
C VAL A 121 -11.33 4.50 2.83
N GLN A 122 -11.38 5.47 1.92
CA GLN A 122 -11.59 6.88 2.30
C GLN A 122 -12.94 7.10 2.99
N LYS A 123 -13.99 6.42 2.57
CA LYS A 123 -15.31 6.50 3.20
C LYS A 123 -15.32 5.90 4.62
N GLN A 124 -14.59 4.80 4.85
CA GLN A 124 -14.43 4.21 6.18
C GLN A 124 -13.57 5.05 7.12
N LEU A 125 -12.70 5.90 6.57
CA LEU A 125 -11.75 6.76 7.28
C LEU A 125 -11.96 8.24 6.90
N PRO A 126 -13.11 8.86 7.22
CA PRO A 126 -13.49 10.17 6.69
C PRO A 126 -12.57 11.31 7.14
N ALA A 127 -11.94 11.19 8.31
CA ALA A 127 -11.00 12.18 8.84
C ALA A 127 -9.52 11.88 8.53
N ALA A 128 -9.22 10.78 7.82
CA ALA A 128 -7.88 10.45 7.38
C ALA A 128 -7.62 11.00 5.96
N HIS A 129 -6.35 11.21 5.64
CA HIS A 129 -5.90 11.63 4.31
C HIS A 129 -5.42 10.42 3.52
N VAL A 130 -6.34 9.74 2.82
CA VAL A 130 -6.03 8.51 2.07
C VAL A 130 -5.36 8.85 0.74
N VAL A 131 -4.23 8.19 0.48
CA VAL A 131 -3.50 8.25 -0.78
C VAL A 131 -3.34 6.83 -1.31
N LYS A 132 -3.99 6.53 -2.44
CA LYS A 132 -3.76 5.29 -3.20
C LYS A 132 -2.42 5.36 -3.87
N ALA A 133 -1.53 4.40 -3.61
CA ALA A 133 -0.19 4.34 -4.20
C ALA A 133 0.37 2.91 -4.14
N LEU A 134 1.38 2.62 -4.97
CA LEU A 134 2.13 1.36 -5.00
C LEU A 134 1.31 0.11 -5.36
N ASN A 135 0.00 0.20 -5.52
CA ASN A 135 -0.87 -0.94 -5.79
C ASN A 135 -0.67 -1.60 -7.17
N THR A 136 0.09 -0.96 -8.07
CA THR A 136 0.33 -1.41 -9.45
C THR A 136 1.72 -1.98 -9.68
N VAL A 137 2.51 -2.21 -8.62
CA VAL A 137 3.88 -2.72 -8.71
C VAL A 137 4.14 -3.86 -7.72
N THR A 138 5.10 -4.73 -8.02
CA THR A 138 5.48 -5.83 -7.12
C THR A 138 6.19 -5.34 -5.86
N ALA A 139 6.09 -6.10 -4.76
CA ALA A 139 6.63 -5.73 -3.44
C ALA A 139 8.11 -5.30 -3.47
N ASN A 140 8.95 -6.02 -4.21
CA ASN A 140 10.38 -5.68 -4.33
C ASN A 140 10.63 -4.36 -5.05
N LEU A 141 9.76 -3.99 -5.99
CA LEU A 141 9.86 -2.72 -6.71
C LEU A 141 9.26 -1.57 -5.89
N MET A 142 8.29 -1.84 -5.01
CA MET A 142 7.73 -0.82 -4.10
C MET A 142 8.83 -0.15 -3.27
N VAL A 143 9.80 -0.94 -2.79
CA VAL A 143 10.83 -0.50 -1.85
C VAL A 143 12.15 -0.10 -2.51
N ASP A 144 12.28 -0.27 -3.82
CA ASP A 144 13.44 0.18 -4.58
C ASP A 144 13.12 0.31 -6.07
N ALA A 145 12.76 1.53 -6.50
CA ALA A 145 12.42 1.83 -7.88
C ALA A 145 13.59 1.58 -8.86
N ASN A 146 14.84 1.65 -8.39
CA ASN A 146 16.03 1.47 -9.24
C ASN A 146 16.16 0.05 -9.80
N ARG A 147 15.43 -0.92 -9.26
CA ARG A 147 15.45 -2.32 -9.73
C ARG A 147 14.97 -2.52 -11.16
N VAL A 148 14.19 -1.56 -11.68
CA VAL A 148 13.71 -1.57 -13.07
C VAL A 148 14.15 -0.27 -13.74
N ASN A 149 14.81 -0.35 -14.88
CA ASN A 149 15.22 0.77 -15.72
C ASN A 149 15.86 1.95 -14.96
N ASN A 150 16.65 1.67 -13.89
CA ASN A 150 17.28 2.68 -13.03
C ASN A 150 16.26 3.73 -12.48
N GLY A 151 15.04 3.29 -12.16
CA GLY A 151 13.97 4.14 -11.66
C GLY A 151 13.31 5.04 -12.72
N ASN A 152 13.61 4.85 -14.02
CA ASN A 152 12.99 5.62 -15.10
C ASN A 152 11.67 4.95 -15.56
N HIS A 153 10.66 5.00 -14.70
CA HIS A 153 9.31 4.49 -14.95
C HIS A 153 8.33 5.18 -13.98
N ASN A 154 7.05 5.13 -14.30
CA ASN A 154 6.06 5.88 -13.55
C ASN A 154 5.48 5.11 -12.38
N LEU A 155 5.14 5.84 -11.32
CA LEU A 155 4.22 5.43 -10.28
C LEU A 155 2.98 6.31 -10.35
N PHE A 156 1.81 5.72 -10.13
CA PHE A 156 0.54 6.44 -10.09
C PHE A 156 0.09 6.63 -8.66
N ILE A 157 -0.37 7.84 -8.33
CA ILE A 157 -1.00 8.13 -7.05
C ILE A 157 -2.31 8.89 -7.26
N CYS A 158 -3.24 8.75 -6.31
CA CYS A 158 -4.42 9.60 -6.23
C CYS A 158 -4.89 9.72 -4.77
N GLY A 159 -5.61 10.79 -4.47
CA GLY A 159 -6.08 11.09 -3.11
C GLY A 159 -6.65 12.51 -3.05
N ASN A 160 -7.51 12.77 -2.07
CA ASN A 160 -8.24 14.04 -2.01
C ASN A 160 -7.35 15.20 -1.52
N GLU A 161 -6.39 14.92 -0.64
CA GLU A 161 -5.57 15.96 0.02
C GLU A 161 -4.21 16.09 -0.65
N ILE A 162 -3.93 17.29 -1.17
CA ILE A 162 -2.69 17.57 -1.93
C ILE A 162 -1.45 17.44 -1.04
N ASP A 163 -1.54 17.89 0.21
CA ASP A 163 -0.42 17.82 1.16
C ASP A 163 -0.08 16.38 1.53
N ALA A 164 -1.09 15.52 1.67
CA ALA A 164 -0.87 14.10 1.91
C ALA A 164 -0.21 13.42 0.70
N LYS A 165 -0.62 13.74 -0.53
CA LYS A 165 0.02 13.24 -1.75
C LYS A 165 1.47 13.69 -1.85
N ASN A 166 1.77 14.95 -1.54
CA ASN A 166 3.13 15.49 -1.52
C ASN A 166 3.99 14.80 -0.45
N LYS A 167 3.43 14.58 0.75
CA LYS A 167 4.09 13.83 1.83
C LYS A 167 4.43 12.40 1.41
N VAL A 168 3.52 11.74 0.70
CA VAL A 168 3.74 10.39 0.15
C VAL A 168 4.83 10.40 -0.91
N LYS A 169 4.80 11.33 -1.88
CA LYS A 169 5.87 11.47 -2.89
C LYS A 169 7.25 11.62 -2.26
N HIS A 170 7.35 12.48 -1.24
CA HIS A 170 8.60 12.72 -0.53
C HIS A 170 9.08 11.47 0.22
N LEU A 171 8.20 10.81 0.96
CA LEU A 171 8.51 9.57 1.67
C LEU A 171 9.01 8.48 0.72
N LEU A 172 8.37 8.30 -0.43
CA LEU A 172 8.75 7.29 -1.42
C LEU A 172 10.11 7.62 -2.08
N ALA A 173 10.38 8.90 -2.32
CA ALA A 173 11.66 9.34 -2.86
C ALA A 173 12.81 9.10 -1.88
N GLU A 174 12.65 9.51 -0.63
CA GLU A 174 13.70 9.40 0.39
C GLU A 174 14.02 7.95 0.78
N ASN A 175 12.98 7.10 0.83
CA ASN A 175 13.16 5.75 1.37
C ASN A 175 13.28 4.67 0.28
N PHE A 176 12.66 4.87 -0.89
CA PHE A 176 12.47 3.81 -1.88
C PHE A 176 12.96 4.17 -3.29
N ASN A 177 13.72 5.24 -3.42
CA ASN A 177 14.35 5.69 -4.68
C ASN A 177 13.34 6.03 -5.81
N TRP A 178 12.07 6.31 -5.48
CA TRP A 178 11.12 6.80 -6.46
C TRP A 178 11.44 8.24 -6.84
N LYS A 179 11.51 8.54 -8.14
CA LYS A 179 11.77 9.90 -8.63
C LYS A 179 10.48 10.72 -8.57
N PRO A 180 10.43 11.84 -7.80
CA PRO A 180 9.19 12.61 -7.62
C PRO A 180 8.54 13.06 -8.93
N GLU A 181 9.35 13.41 -9.94
CA GLU A 181 8.90 13.83 -11.26
C GLU A 181 8.25 12.71 -12.09
N LEU A 182 8.50 11.44 -11.72
CA LEU A 182 7.89 10.27 -12.36
C LEU A 182 6.71 9.69 -11.55
N ILE A 183 6.39 10.30 -10.39
CA ILE A 183 5.19 9.96 -9.63
C ILE A 183 4.04 10.84 -10.14
N LEU A 184 3.19 10.25 -10.98
CA LEU A 184 2.05 10.94 -11.57
C LEU A 184 0.87 10.99 -10.61
N ASP A 185 0.44 12.21 -10.29
CA ASP A 185 -0.77 12.48 -9.53
C ASP A 185 -1.97 12.49 -10.49
N LEU A 186 -2.85 11.50 -10.34
CA LEU A 186 -4.04 11.35 -11.18
C LEU A 186 -5.23 12.20 -10.71
N GLY A 187 -5.14 12.82 -9.52
CA GLY A 187 -6.20 13.66 -8.96
C GLY A 187 -6.78 13.11 -7.65
N ASP A 188 -8.10 13.15 -7.50
CA ASP A 188 -8.80 12.72 -6.28
C ASP A 188 -8.88 11.18 -6.15
N ILE A 189 -9.39 10.70 -5.02
CA ILE A 189 -9.42 9.25 -4.69
C ILE A 189 -10.26 8.41 -5.66
N LYS A 190 -11.19 9.02 -6.42
CA LYS A 190 -11.98 8.27 -7.41
C LYS A 190 -11.12 7.68 -8.54
N TYR A 191 -9.93 8.24 -8.79
CA TYR A 191 -8.98 7.68 -9.77
C TYR A 191 -8.34 6.35 -9.30
N ALA A 192 -8.58 5.93 -8.05
CA ALA A 192 -8.28 4.57 -7.59
C ALA A 192 -8.99 3.50 -8.45
N ARG A 193 -10.15 3.82 -9.03
CA ARG A 193 -10.82 2.94 -10.01
C ARG A 193 -9.90 2.52 -11.14
N MET A 194 -9.08 3.45 -11.63
CA MET A 194 -8.17 3.20 -12.76
C MET A 194 -6.94 2.41 -12.32
N THR A 195 -6.34 2.76 -11.19
CA THR A 195 -5.16 2.06 -10.68
C THR A 195 -5.48 0.65 -10.17
N GLU A 196 -6.69 0.40 -9.72
CA GLU A 196 -7.17 -0.94 -9.37
C GLU A 196 -7.54 -1.76 -10.62
N ALA A 197 -8.20 -1.14 -11.61
CA ALA A 197 -8.61 -1.81 -12.84
C ALA A 197 -7.43 -2.29 -13.71
N ILE A 198 -6.26 -1.66 -13.61
CA ILE A 198 -5.08 -2.08 -14.36
C ILE A 198 -4.41 -3.34 -13.79
N VAL A 199 -4.73 -3.74 -12.55
CA VAL A 199 -4.01 -4.84 -11.89
C VAL A 199 -4.28 -6.23 -12.52
N PRO A 200 -5.48 -6.59 -12.97
CA PRO A 200 -5.67 -7.81 -13.78
C PRO A 200 -4.81 -7.82 -15.06
N PHE A 201 -4.65 -6.67 -15.72
CA PHE A 201 -3.75 -6.53 -16.87
C PHE A 201 -2.28 -6.70 -16.44
N TRP A 202 -1.88 -6.12 -15.30
CA TRP A 202 -0.54 -6.33 -14.72
C TRP A 202 -0.25 -7.82 -14.51
N VAL A 203 -1.22 -8.59 -13.99
CA VAL A 203 -1.08 -10.04 -13.80
C VAL A 203 -0.92 -10.75 -15.14
N ALA A 204 -1.66 -10.36 -16.18
CA ALA A 204 -1.51 -10.94 -17.52
C ALA A 204 -0.12 -10.68 -18.12
N VAL A 205 0.41 -9.45 -17.97
CA VAL A 205 1.79 -9.12 -18.38
C VAL A 205 2.82 -9.92 -17.59
N MET A 206 2.65 -10.06 -16.27
CA MET A 206 3.52 -10.86 -15.42
C MET A 206 3.60 -12.32 -15.91
N GLN A 207 2.48 -12.90 -16.33
CA GLN A 207 2.44 -14.26 -16.87
C GLN A 207 3.16 -14.35 -18.23
N ALA A 208 2.95 -13.39 -19.10
CA ALA A 208 3.57 -13.35 -20.42
C ALA A 208 5.10 -13.18 -20.33
N GLU A 209 5.56 -12.26 -19.52
CA GLU A 209 6.98 -11.95 -19.30
C GLU A 209 7.67 -12.91 -18.33
N LYS A 210 6.91 -13.75 -17.61
CA LYS A 210 7.41 -14.70 -16.58
C LYS A 210 8.21 -14.03 -15.46
N THR A 211 7.94 -12.75 -15.20
CA THR A 211 8.57 -11.96 -14.14
C THR A 211 7.63 -10.88 -13.63
N PRO A 212 7.58 -10.61 -12.32
CA PRO A 212 6.89 -9.47 -11.76
C PRO A 212 7.72 -8.18 -11.78
N MET A 213 8.99 -8.25 -12.24
CA MET A 213 9.96 -7.14 -12.20
C MET A 213 9.85 -6.30 -13.47
N PHE A 214 8.72 -5.60 -13.63
CA PHE A 214 8.46 -4.62 -14.69
C PHE A 214 7.57 -3.49 -14.14
N ASN A 215 7.47 -2.40 -14.90
CA ASN A 215 6.54 -1.31 -14.61
C ASN A 215 6.19 -0.55 -15.90
N TYR A 216 5.23 0.37 -15.78
CA TYR A 216 4.76 1.21 -16.88
C TYR A 216 5.58 2.49 -17.02
N MET A 217 5.69 2.98 -18.26
CA MET A 217 6.27 4.29 -18.55
C MET A 217 5.34 5.04 -19.50
N ILE A 218 4.98 6.26 -19.16
CA ILE A 218 4.28 7.18 -20.05
C ILE A 218 5.33 7.93 -20.85
N VAL A 219 5.26 7.81 -22.15
CA VAL A 219 6.13 8.51 -23.10
C VAL A 219 5.30 9.59 -23.80
N THR A 220 5.76 10.86 -23.73
CA THR A 220 5.11 12.01 -24.33
C THR A 220 6.07 12.73 -25.26
#